data_869de483791fa43009237ffd725a0571
#
_entry.id   869de483791fa43009237ffd725a0571
#
_cell.length_a   1.000
_cell.length_b   1.000
_cell.length_c   1.000
_cell.angle_alpha   90.00
_cell.angle_beta   90.00
_cell.angle_gamma   90.00
#
_symmetry.space_group_name_H-M   'P 1'
#
loop_
_entity.id
_entity.type
_entity.pdbx_description
1 polymer ?
#
loop_
_entity_poly.entity_id
_entity_poly.type
_entity_poly.pdbx_seq_one_letter_code
_entity_poly.pdbx_strand_id
1 'polypeptide(L)'
;KTGSSSMENSSQFFRNYGPDLTGIFSGDAGALGVKAKITMRLIKLPSHTLTCSFGFKNYNSMSQGMAAVAREQSISSNWGLDPKLQRGQLGKVTFMGSIRAAFAVLKTARNPLEAIIQLIKMALAGKRFLTGFDYSAHFVAEGYSTAEVKSKLAQTRKVISPFGTEIANTIPTVMGAMPFMPLHPILGPQGERWVPMHGLLPFSKMQKMHDRIEELYAEKKEAMEEHSVEAGTMFVTYSTHAFLYEVALYWKDDRSIYHKTYLDQDYLDTLPTHDANPAGRALIVELKTRVQEIYSSLGAVHFQVGKSYPYQNGRQAEAAKALQDIKKSLDPNNIMNPGALGL
;
A
#
# COMPACT_ATOMS: atom_id res chain seq x y z
N LYS A 1 -14.98 18.83 18.96
CA LYS A 1 -15.95 17.87 18.40
C LYS A 1 -16.42 18.36 17.04
N THR A 2 -16.71 17.44 16.11
CA THR A 2 -17.14 17.73 14.74
C THR A 2 -18.38 16.91 14.36
N GLY A 3 -19.03 17.22 13.22
CA GLY A 3 -20.26 16.56 12.81
C GLY A 3 -21.40 16.77 13.81
N SER A 4 -22.34 15.83 13.89
CA SER A 4 -23.48 15.93 14.82
C SER A 4 -23.07 16.00 16.28
N SER A 5 -21.90 15.46 16.65
CA SER A 5 -21.38 15.51 18.03
C SER A 5 -20.95 16.91 18.49
N SER A 6 -20.92 17.92 17.61
CA SER A 6 -20.67 19.32 17.96
C SER A 6 -21.85 20.01 18.61
N MET A 7 -23.06 19.47 18.49
CA MET A 7 -24.27 19.96 19.12
C MET A 7 -24.39 19.43 20.56
N GLU A 8 -24.92 20.22 21.47
CA GLU A 8 -24.99 19.89 22.92
C GLU A 8 -25.70 18.56 23.19
N ASN A 9 -26.86 18.34 22.62
CA ASN A 9 -27.69 17.17 22.90
C ASN A 9 -27.76 16.17 21.74
N SER A 10 -26.73 16.11 20.88
CA SER A 10 -26.73 15.24 19.73
C SER A 10 -25.85 14.00 19.90
N SER A 11 -26.27 12.92 19.28
CA SER A 11 -25.50 11.67 19.19
C SER A 11 -24.45 11.69 18.10
N GLN A 12 -23.40 10.88 18.25
CA GLN A 12 -22.27 10.78 17.30
C GLN A 12 -22.62 9.82 16.15
N PHE A 13 -23.52 10.20 15.25
CA PHE A 13 -23.96 9.30 14.18
C PHE A 13 -23.83 9.89 12.77
N PHE A 14 -23.63 11.21 12.64
CA PHE A 14 -23.63 11.88 11.35
C PHE A 14 -22.40 12.78 11.19
N ARG A 15 -21.64 12.57 10.13
CA ARG A 15 -20.40 13.31 9.85
C ARG A 15 -20.69 14.75 9.39
N ASN A 16 -21.65 14.90 8.48
CA ASN A 16 -21.89 16.14 7.74
C ASN A 16 -23.17 16.81 8.26
N TYR A 17 -23.05 17.66 9.27
CA TYR A 17 -24.12 18.55 9.70
C TYR A 17 -23.65 19.98 9.47
N GLY A 18 -24.11 20.57 8.38
CA GLY A 18 -23.51 21.77 7.80
C GLY A 18 -22.21 21.45 7.03
N PRO A 19 -21.23 22.38 6.96
CA PRO A 19 -19.92 22.13 6.38
C PRO A 19 -19.20 20.93 7.03
N ASP A 20 -18.45 20.16 6.24
CA ASP A 20 -17.73 18.99 6.73
C ASP A 20 -16.50 19.36 7.57
N LEU A 21 -16.72 19.76 8.82
CA LEU A 21 -15.64 20.06 9.75
C LEU A 21 -14.83 18.80 10.13
N THR A 22 -15.40 17.61 9.99
CA THR A 22 -14.64 16.37 10.21
C THR A 22 -13.61 16.17 9.08
N GLY A 23 -13.96 16.55 7.86
CA GLY A 23 -13.08 16.49 6.70
C GLY A 23 -11.82 17.35 6.86
N ILE A 24 -11.91 18.49 7.54
CA ILE A 24 -10.76 19.37 7.79
C ILE A 24 -9.66 18.64 8.59
N PHE A 25 -10.03 17.78 9.52
CA PHE A 25 -9.10 17.01 10.35
C PHE A 25 -8.73 15.66 9.74
N SER A 26 -9.34 15.29 8.63
CA SER A 26 -9.02 14.05 7.90
C SER A 26 -7.88 14.32 6.91
N GLY A 27 -6.73 13.68 7.13
CA GLY A 27 -5.55 13.89 6.28
C GLY A 27 -4.72 15.14 6.58
N ASP A 28 -4.97 15.80 7.71
CA ASP A 28 -4.24 17.01 8.15
C ASP A 28 -2.82 16.72 8.66
N ALA A 29 -2.39 15.48 8.70
CA ALA A 29 -1.07 15.07 9.20
C ALA A 29 -0.74 15.60 10.62
N GLY A 30 -1.75 15.88 11.42
CA GLY A 30 -1.62 16.46 12.76
C GLY A 30 -1.33 17.96 12.78
N ALA A 31 -1.36 18.65 11.64
CA ALA A 31 -1.12 20.09 11.56
C ALA A 31 -2.20 20.92 12.27
N LEU A 32 -3.44 20.42 12.33
CA LEU A 32 -4.58 21.14 12.86
C LEU A 32 -5.01 20.69 14.28
N GLY A 33 -4.50 19.55 14.76
CA GLY A 33 -4.84 19.08 16.09
C GLY A 33 -4.57 17.60 16.33
N VAL A 34 -4.62 17.20 17.61
CA VAL A 34 -4.53 15.80 18.04
C VAL A 34 -5.90 15.14 18.00
N LYS A 35 -6.02 13.99 17.36
CA LYS A 35 -7.24 13.18 17.29
C LYS A 35 -7.29 12.25 18.53
N ALA A 36 -7.89 12.72 19.62
CA ALA A 36 -7.96 11.95 20.86
C ALA A 36 -9.07 10.88 20.84
N LYS A 37 -10.14 11.10 20.07
CA LYS A 37 -11.27 10.17 19.98
C LYS A 37 -11.88 10.22 18.59
N ILE A 38 -12.09 9.04 18.00
CA ILE A 38 -12.69 8.87 16.68
C ILE A 38 -13.88 7.92 16.81
N THR A 39 -15.04 8.35 16.30
CA THR A 39 -16.23 7.50 16.19
C THR A 39 -16.41 7.05 14.76
N MET A 40 -16.48 5.74 14.55
CA MET A 40 -16.57 5.12 13.22
C MET A 40 -17.89 4.36 13.10
N ARG A 41 -18.48 4.42 11.91
CA ARG A 41 -19.59 3.54 11.55
C ARG A 41 -19.06 2.12 11.33
N LEU A 42 -19.71 1.15 11.95
CA LEU A 42 -19.42 -0.26 11.73
C LEU A 42 -20.27 -0.82 10.58
N ILE A 43 -19.70 -1.79 9.88
CA ILE A 43 -20.40 -2.63 8.93
C ILE A 43 -20.42 -4.07 9.46
N LYS A 44 -21.41 -4.87 9.03
CA LYS A 44 -21.41 -6.29 9.35
C LYS A 44 -20.15 -6.95 8.75
N LEU A 45 -19.43 -7.71 9.56
CA LEU A 45 -18.27 -8.46 9.07
C LEU A 45 -18.69 -9.49 8.03
N PRO A 46 -18.13 -9.46 6.82
CA PRO A 46 -18.38 -10.48 5.81
C PRO A 46 -18.05 -11.88 6.33
N SER A 47 -18.96 -12.85 6.14
CA SER A 47 -18.78 -14.20 6.65
C SER A 47 -18.00 -15.12 5.71
N HIS A 48 -17.79 -14.71 4.46
CA HIS A 48 -17.10 -15.49 3.45
C HIS A 48 -16.09 -14.62 2.70
N THR A 49 -14.91 -15.19 2.47
CA THR A 49 -13.83 -14.55 1.71
C THR A 49 -13.22 -15.59 0.78
N LEU A 50 -13.08 -15.24 -0.49
CA LEU A 50 -12.35 -16.03 -1.48
C LEU A 50 -11.40 -15.12 -2.24
N THR A 51 -10.31 -15.72 -2.76
CA THR A 51 -9.26 -14.98 -3.48
C THR A 51 -8.95 -15.64 -4.81
N CYS A 52 -8.47 -14.84 -5.77
CA CYS A 52 -7.79 -15.34 -6.95
C CYS A 52 -6.58 -14.46 -7.28
N SER A 53 -5.65 -15.00 -8.05
CA SER A 53 -4.43 -14.31 -8.46
C SER A 53 -4.17 -14.51 -9.93
N PHE A 54 -3.62 -13.49 -10.58
CA PHE A 54 -3.27 -13.54 -12.01
C PHE A 54 -1.84 -13.08 -12.22
N GLY A 55 -1.13 -13.76 -13.13
CA GLY A 55 0.19 -13.40 -13.62
C GLY A 55 0.10 -12.69 -14.96
N PHE A 56 1.00 -11.72 -15.19
CA PHE A 56 1.04 -10.89 -16.40
C PHE A 56 2.48 -10.79 -16.91
N LYS A 57 2.64 -10.67 -18.23
CA LYS A 57 3.95 -10.53 -18.87
C LYS A 57 4.50 -9.10 -18.81
N ASN A 58 3.64 -8.10 -18.65
CA ASN A 58 4.04 -6.70 -18.63
C ASN A 58 3.09 -5.85 -17.80
N TYR A 59 3.55 -4.66 -17.46
CA TYR A 59 2.81 -3.69 -16.65
C TYR A 59 1.48 -3.28 -17.29
N ASN A 60 1.47 -3.00 -18.59
CA ASN A 60 0.27 -2.53 -19.27
C ASN A 60 -0.88 -3.53 -19.15
N SER A 61 -0.61 -4.82 -19.41
CA SER A 61 -1.63 -5.88 -19.26
C SER A 61 -2.14 -5.96 -17.83
N MET A 62 -1.25 -5.90 -16.83
CA MET A 62 -1.65 -5.92 -15.42
C MET A 62 -2.52 -4.71 -15.07
N SER A 63 -2.06 -3.51 -15.36
CA SER A 63 -2.73 -2.28 -14.96
C SER A 63 -4.10 -2.11 -15.64
N GLN A 64 -4.22 -2.45 -16.92
CA GLN A 64 -5.49 -2.44 -17.65
C GLN A 64 -6.47 -3.47 -17.08
N GLY A 65 -5.99 -4.68 -16.79
CA GLY A 65 -6.80 -5.73 -16.17
C GLY A 65 -7.28 -5.33 -14.77
N MET A 66 -6.39 -4.80 -13.93
CA MET A 66 -6.75 -4.29 -12.60
C MET A 66 -7.80 -3.18 -12.67
N ALA A 67 -7.65 -2.23 -13.59
CA ALA A 67 -8.61 -1.15 -13.80
C ALA A 67 -9.97 -1.66 -14.30
N ALA A 68 -9.98 -2.67 -15.19
CA ALA A 68 -11.22 -3.28 -15.64
C ALA A 68 -11.96 -3.96 -14.48
N VAL A 69 -11.26 -4.76 -13.66
CA VAL A 69 -11.85 -5.40 -12.47
C VAL A 69 -12.35 -4.37 -11.45
N ALA A 70 -11.61 -3.28 -11.24
CA ALA A 70 -12.03 -2.23 -10.30
C ALA A 70 -13.37 -1.59 -10.69
N ARG A 71 -13.62 -1.39 -11.98
CA ARG A 71 -14.88 -0.83 -12.48
C ARG A 71 -16.10 -1.73 -12.24
N GLU A 72 -15.90 -3.04 -12.10
CA GLU A 72 -16.97 -3.99 -11.78
C GLU A 72 -17.46 -3.90 -10.33
N GLN A 73 -16.70 -3.30 -9.44
CA GLN A 73 -17.02 -3.17 -8.01
C GLN A 73 -17.36 -4.52 -7.32
N SER A 74 -16.88 -5.62 -7.89
CA SER A 74 -17.22 -6.98 -7.41
C SER A 74 -16.29 -7.48 -6.30
N ILE A 75 -15.19 -6.79 -6.06
CA ILE A 75 -14.14 -7.19 -5.11
C ILE A 75 -13.88 -6.13 -4.05
N SER A 76 -13.43 -6.58 -2.88
CA SER A 76 -13.07 -5.71 -1.75
C SER A 76 -11.61 -5.23 -1.80
N SER A 77 -10.73 -5.97 -2.50
CA SER A 77 -9.31 -5.61 -2.61
C SER A 77 -8.75 -6.04 -3.97
N ASN A 78 -7.94 -5.15 -4.58
CA ASN A 78 -7.31 -5.34 -5.88
C ASN A 78 -5.93 -4.68 -5.85
N TRP A 79 -4.89 -5.48 -5.75
CA TRP A 79 -3.51 -5.01 -5.63
C TRP A 79 -2.55 -5.88 -6.44
N GLY A 80 -1.44 -5.30 -6.87
CA GLY A 80 -0.43 -5.95 -7.70
C GLY A 80 0.99 -5.66 -7.26
N LEU A 81 1.90 -6.46 -7.73
CA LEU A 81 3.33 -6.38 -7.44
C LEU A 81 4.15 -6.41 -8.73
N ASP A 82 5.24 -5.66 -8.72
CA ASP A 82 6.25 -5.73 -9.76
C ASP A 82 7.21 -6.92 -9.56
N PRO A 83 8.07 -7.24 -10.56
CA PRO A 83 9.00 -8.37 -10.48
C PRO A 83 10.01 -8.27 -9.33
N LYS A 84 10.43 -7.06 -8.97
CA LYS A 84 11.46 -6.84 -7.94
C LYS A 84 10.88 -7.06 -6.55
N LEU A 85 9.71 -6.47 -6.27
CA LEU A 85 9.03 -6.62 -5.00
C LEU A 85 8.57 -8.07 -4.77
N GLN A 86 8.09 -8.74 -5.82
CA GLN A 86 7.75 -10.17 -5.75
C GLN A 86 8.95 -11.04 -5.35
N ARG A 87 10.10 -10.86 -5.99
CA ARG A 87 11.31 -11.62 -5.68
C ARG A 87 11.83 -11.34 -4.28
N GLY A 88 11.80 -10.09 -3.84
CA GLY A 88 12.21 -9.69 -2.49
C GLY A 88 11.34 -10.30 -1.40
N GLN A 89 10.03 -10.30 -1.56
CA GLN A 89 9.10 -10.85 -0.58
C GLN A 89 9.03 -12.38 -0.58
N LEU A 90 9.12 -13.02 -1.76
CA LEU A 90 9.00 -14.47 -1.90
C LEU A 90 10.33 -15.21 -1.75
N GLY A 91 11.45 -14.55 -2.00
CA GLY A 91 12.79 -15.16 -1.96
C GLY A 91 13.20 -15.67 -0.59
N LYS A 92 12.52 -15.28 0.48
CA LYS A 92 12.93 -15.51 1.87
C LYS A 92 11.87 -16.11 2.79
N VAL A 93 10.83 -16.73 2.22
CA VAL A 93 9.96 -17.55 3.07
C VAL A 93 10.78 -18.74 3.56
N THR A 94 11.21 -18.68 4.83
CA THR A 94 11.89 -19.78 5.51
C THR A 94 10.92 -20.96 5.68
N PHE A 95 11.45 -22.18 5.84
CA PHE A 95 10.64 -23.35 6.14
C PHE A 95 9.73 -23.13 7.35
N MET A 96 10.25 -22.51 8.41
CA MET A 96 9.48 -22.16 9.61
C MET A 96 8.41 -21.09 9.31
N GLY A 97 8.70 -20.11 8.46
CA GLY A 97 7.72 -19.13 7.97
C GLY A 97 6.59 -19.79 7.17
N SER A 98 6.90 -20.77 6.35
CA SER A 98 5.90 -21.56 5.62
C SER A 98 4.98 -22.36 6.55
N ILE A 99 5.53 -22.97 7.61
CA ILE A 99 4.75 -23.68 8.63
C ILE A 99 3.84 -22.71 9.39
N ARG A 100 4.36 -21.54 9.81
CA ARG A 100 3.55 -20.51 10.50
C ARG A 100 2.42 -20.00 9.61
N ALA A 101 2.70 -19.76 8.34
CA ALA A 101 1.70 -19.35 7.36
C ALA A 101 0.62 -20.42 7.17
N ALA A 102 1.01 -21.70 7.02
CA ALA A 102 0.09 -22.82 6.89
C ALA A 102 -0.80 -22.96 8.15
N PHE A 103 -0.21 -22.83 9.35
CA PHE A 103 -0.96 -22.87 10.60
C PHE A 103 -1.91 -21.67 10.74
N ALA A 104 -1.51 -20.47 10.33
CA ALA A 104 -2.36 -19.30 10.32
C ALA A 104 -3.55 -19.49 9.37
N VAL A 105 -3.33 -20.03 8.17
CA VAL A 105 -4.39 -20.35 7.21
C VAL A 105 -5.41 -21.34 7.80
N LEU A 106 -4.93 -22.40 8.44
CA LEU A 106 -5.81 -23.37 9.10
C LEU A 106 -6.59 -22.78 10.27
N LYS A 107 -5.93 -21.98 11.12
CA LYS A 107 -6.54 -21.37 12.31
C LYS A 107 -7.58 -20.31 11.97
N THR A 108 -7.37 -19.56 10.90
CA THR A 108 -8.27 -18.46 10.49
C THR A 108 -9.35 -18.91 9.51
N ALA A 109 -9.21 -20.12 8.96
CA ALA A 109 -10.16 -20.67 8.02
C ALA A 109 -11.53 -20.94 8.69
N ARG A 110 -12.56 -20.39 8.10
CA ARG A 110 -13.94 -20.65 8.51
C ARG A 110 -14.49 -21.98 7.99
N ASN A 111 -13.83 -22.52 6.96
CA ASN A 111 -14.09 -23.85 6.41
C ASN A 111 -12.79 -24.68 6.39
N PRO A 112 -12.62 -25.64 7.29
CA PRO A 112 -11.39 -26.44 7.38
C PRO A 112 -11.05 -27.20 6.10
N LEU A 113 -12.07 -27.74 5.41
CA LEU A 113 -11.86 -28.49 4.17
C LEU A 113 -11.30 -27.58 3.06
N GLU A 114 -11.81 -26.35 2.95
CA GLU A 114 -11.33 -25.39 1.97
C GLU A 114 -9.89 -24.94 2.29
N ALA A 115 -9.58 -24.76 3.57
CA ALA A 115 -8.21 -24.44 4.01
C ALA A 115 -7.22 -25.56 3.63
N ILE A 116 -7.57 -26.82 3.84
CA ILE A 116 -6.75 -27.97 3.43
C ILE A 116 -6.54 -27.97 1.91
N ILE A 117 -7.59 -27.76 1.13
CA ILE A 117 -7.51 -27.68 -0.33
C ILE A 117 -6.58 -26.53 -0.75
N GLN A 118 -6.67 -25.36 -0.12
CA GLN A 118 -5.78 -24.23 -0.40
C GLN A 118 -4.33 -24.55 -0.05
N LEU A 119 -4.07 -25.18 1.09
CA LEU A 119 -2.72 -25.60 1.48
C LEU A 119 -2.12 -26.62 0.52
N ILE A 120 -2.91 -27.57 0.03
CA ILE A 120 -2.48 -28.53 -1.00
C ILE A 120 -2.11 -27.79 -2.29
N LYS A 121 -2.97 -26.86 -2.76
CA LYS A 121 -2.69 -26.04 -3.94
C LYS A 121 -1.42 -25.22 -3.77
N MET A 122 -1.22 -24.60 -2.60
CA MET A 122 -0.01 -23.85 -2.28
C MET A 122 1.23 -24.73 -2.29
N ALA A 123 1.16 -25.92 -1.71
CA ALA A 123 2.26 -26.88 -1.70
C ALA A 123 2.63 -27.38 -3.11
N LEU A 124 1.62 -27.69 -3.94
CA LEU A 124 1.81 -28.10 -5.32
C LEU A 124 2.36 -26.97 -6.21
N ALA A 125 1.92 -25.73 -6.00
CA ALA A 125 2.42 -24.56 -6.72
C ALA A 125 3.88 -24.25 -6.34
N GLY A 126 4.26 -24.51 -5.09
CA GLY A 126 5.61 -24.28 -4.59
C GLY A 126 6.07 -22.83 -4.82
N LYS A 127 7.36 -22.63 -5.13
CA LYS A 127 7.94 -21.32 -5.49
C LYS A 127 7.79 -20.97 -6.99
N ARG A 128 7.25 -21.90 -7.80
CA ARG A 128 7.20 -21.78 -9.28
C ARG A 128 5.92 -21.12 -9.81
N PHE A 129 4.98 -20.74 -8.96
CA PHE A 129 3.68 -20.21 -9.40
C PHE A 129 3.78 -18.88 -10.17
N LEU A 130 4.93 -18.17 -10.09
CA LEU A 130 5.23 -16.96 -10.85
C LEU A 130 6.15 -17.21 -12.06
N THR A 131 6.51 -18.47 -12.34
CA THR A 131 7.40 -18.77 -13.49
C THR A 131 6.73 -18.38 -14.79
N GLY A 132 7.38 -17.50 -15.56
CA GLY A 132 6.88 -17.01 -16.85
C GLY A 132 6.03 -15.74 -16.78
N PHE A 133 5.90 -15.13 -15.57
CA PHE A 133 5.23 -13.85 -15.38
C PHE A 133 6.14 -12.88 -14.66
N ASP A 134 6.10 -11.61 -15.09
CA ASP A 134 6.87 -10.54 -14.48
C ASP A 134 6.04 -9.82 -13.41
N TYR A 135 4.75 -9.63 -13.62
CA TYR A 135 3.83 -8.95 -12.71
C TYR A 135 2.77 -9.92 -12.19
N SER A 136 2.26 -9.63 -10.99
CA SER A 136 1.07 -10.32 -10.46
C SER A 136 0.03 -9.35 -9.93
N ALA A 137 -1.24 -9.73 -9.99
CA ALA A 137 -2.31 -9.04 -9.29
C ALA A 137 -3.16 -10.03 -8.50
N HIS A 138 -3.66 -9.56 -7.36
CA HIS A 138 -4.36 -10.35 -6.36
C HIS A 138 -5.70 -9.71 -6.05
N PHE A 139 -6.74 -10.52 -6.02
CA PHE A 139 -8.13 -10.09 -5.88
C PHE A 139 -8.78 -10.79 -4.71
N VAL A 140 -9.46 -10.04 -3.86
CA VAL A 140 -10.19 -10.54 -2.70
C VAL A 140 -11.66 -10.23 -2.86
N ALA A 141 -12.50 -11.25 -2.85
CA ALA A 141 -13.95 -11.11 -2.81
C ALA A 141 -14.47 -11.46 -1.43
N GLU A 142 -15.26 -10.58 -0.86
CA GLU A 142 -15.93 -10.76 0.43
C GLU A 142 -17.44 -10.70 0.26
N GLY A 143 -18.16 -11.43 1.11
CA GLY A 143 -19.61 -11.51 1.06
C GLY A 143 -20.20 -12.28 2.23
N TYR A 144 -21.50 -12.49 2.18
CA TYR A 144 -22.27 -13.12 3.26
C TYR A 144 -22.73 -14.55 2.94
N SER A 145 -22.39 -15.04 1.76
CA SER A 145 -22.61 -16.44 1.36
C SER A 145 -21.52 -16.95 0.41
N THR A 146 -21.34 -18.27 0.39
CA THR A 146 -20.42 -18.92 -0.57
C THR A 146 -20.83 -18.66 -2.03
N ALA A 147 -22.12 -18.62 -2.33
CA ALA A 147 -22.62 -18.36 -3.67
C ALA A 147 -22.25 -16.94 -4.13
N GLU A 148 -22.41 -15.94 -3.25
CA GLU A 148 -22.05 -14.55 -3.53
C GLU A 148 -20.56 -14.40 -3.87
N VAL A 149 -19.67 -14.89 -3.01
CA VAL A 149 -18.22 -14.72 -3.25
C VAL A 149 -17.73 -15.50 -4.47
N LYS A 150 -18.31 -16.68 -4.75
CA LYS A 150 -18.06 -17.45 -5.99
C LYS A 150 -18.49 -16.68 -7.23
N SER A 151 -19.68 -16.07 -7.21
CA SER A 151 -20.17 -15.23 -8.29
C SER A 151 -19.28 -14.01 -8.55
N LYS A 152 -18.86 -13.30 -7.49
CA LYS A 152 -17.92 -12.19 -7.58
C LYS A 152 -16.60 -12.60 -8.22
N LEU A 153 -16.02 -13.73 -7.80
CA LEU A 153 -14.77 -14.22 -8.40
C LEU A 153 -14.97 -14.75 -9.84
N ALA A 154 -16.10 -15.32 -10.16
CA ALA A 154 -16.40 -15.72 -11.54
C ALA A 154 -16.44 -14.50 -12.47
N GLN A 155 -17.08 -13.41 -12.04
CA GLN A 155 -17.08 -12.14 -12.77
C GLN A 155 -15.65 -11.56 -12.87
N THR A 156 -14.90 -11.55 -11.78
CA THR A 156 -13.51 -11.12 -11.78
C THR A 156 -12.66 -11.89 -12.80
N ARG A 157 -12.76 -13.23 -12.80
CA ARG A 157 -12.07 -14.10 -13.77
C ARG A 157 -12.45 -13.78 -15.22
N LYS A 158 -13.74 -13.59 -15.49
CA LYS A 158 -14.23 -13.24 -16.82
C LYS A 158 -13.60 -11.93 -17.33
N VAL A 159 -13.50 -10.93 -16.46
CA VAL A 159 -12.99 -9.60 -16.81
C VAL A 159 -11.46 -9.60 -16.97
N ILE A 160 -10.73 -10.33 -16.11
CA ILE A 160 -9.26 -10.28 -16.07
C ILE A 160 -8.58 -11.25 -17.05
N SER A 161 -9.23 -12.37 -17.41
CA SER A 161 -8.65 -13.41 -18.26
C SER A 161 -8.12 -12.93 -19.62
N PRO A 162 -8.67 -11.90 -20.28
CA PRO A 162 -8.09 -11.36 -21.51
C PRO A 162 -6.72 -10.70 -21.33
N PHE A 163 -6.38 -10.30 -20.10
CA PHE A 163 -5.16 -9.57 -19.78
C PHE A 163 -4.04 -10.44 -19.19
N GLY A 164 -4.40 -11.52 -18.47
CA GLY A 164 -3.45 -12.35 -17.73
C GLY A 164 -3.92 -13.78 -17.54
N THR A 165 -3.06 -14.59 -16.95
CA THR A 165 -3.30 -16.01 -16.68
C THR A 165 -3.51 -16.23 -15.18
N GLU A 166 -4.51 -17.01 -14.79
CA GLU A 166 -4.74 -17.34 -13.37
C GLU A 166 -3.58 -18.18 -12.84
N ILE A 167 -3.07 -17.77 -11.68
CA ILE A 167 -1.98 -18.41 -10.95
C ILE A 167 -2.44 -18.83 -9.57
N ALA A 168 -1.62 -19.59 -8.83
CA ALA A 168 -1.94 -19.95 -7.46
C ALA A 168 -2.09 -18.71 -6.56
N ASN A 169 -3.18 -18.67 -5.80
CA ASN A 169 -3.54 -17.55 -4.92
C ASN A 169 -2.85 -17.60 -3.53
N THR A 170 -1.62 -18.09 -3.48
CA THR A 170 -0.83 -18.24 -2.25
C THR A 170 -0.69 -16.92 -1.48
N ILE A 171 -0.31 -15.85 -2.18
CA ILE A 171 -0.02 -14.55 -1.55
C ILE A 171 -1.25 -13.98 -0.83
N PRO A 172 -2.41 -13.77 -1.48
CA PRO A 172 -3.58 -13.22 -0.81
C PRO A 172 -4.15 -14.15 0.27
N THR A 173 -3.98 -15.46 0.13
CA THR A 173 -4.40 -16.42 1.15
C THR A 173 -3.59 -16.28 2.44
N VAL A 174 -2.26 -16.18 2.33
CA VAL A 174 -1.38 -15.99 3.49
C VAL A 174 -1.59 -14.62 4.13
N MET A 175 -1.66 -13.56 3.33
CA MET A 175 -1.91 -12.22 3.85
C MET A 175 -3.26 -12.09 4.55
N GLY A 176 -4.31 -12.67 4.00
CA GLY A 176 -5.64 -12.69 4.63
C GLY A 176 -5.69 -13.48 5.94
N ALA A 177 -4.82 -14.48 6.11
CA ALA A 177 -4.71 -15.24 7.35
C ALA A 177 -3.94 -14.49 8.47
N MET A 178 -3.20 -13.44 8.12
CA MET A 178 -2.37 -12.65 9.05
C MET A 178 -2.64 -11.14 8.90
N PRO A 179 -3.86 -10.65 9.21
CA PRO A 179 -4.24 -9.25 8.97
C PRO A 179 -3.49 -8.24 9.86
N PHE A 180 -2.94 -8.70 10.98
CA PHE A 180 -2.17 -7.89 11.93
C PHE A 180 -0.76 -8.45 12.07
N MET A 181 0.05 -8.24 11.04
CA MET A 181 1.47 -8.63 11.10
C MET A 181 2.27 -7.63 11.95
N PRO A 182 3.36 -8.09 12.61
CA PRO A 182 4.33 -7.19 13.24
C PRO A 182 4.89 -6.16 12.24
N LEU A 183 5.40 -5.04 12.74
CA LEU A 183 6.00 -3.97 11.91
C LEU A 183 7.37 -4.36 11.32
N HIS A 184 7.66 -5.64 11.19
CA HIS A 184 8.89 -6.16 10.62
C HIS A 184 9.25 -5.55 9.24
N PRO A 185 8.28 -5.28 8.31
CA PRO A 185 8.59 -4.69 7.01
C PRO A 185 9.14 -3.26 7.00
N ILE A 186 9.34 -2.61 8.14
CA ILE A 186 10.08 -1.33 8.19
C ILE A 186 11.58 -1.48 7.91
N LEU A 187 12.10 -2.72 7.91
CA LEU A 187 13.35 -3.12 7.28
C LEU A 187 13.05 -4.09 6.15
N GLY A 188 13.85 -4.04 5.11
CA GLY A 188 13.81 -5.05 4.05
C GLY A 188 14.25 -6.42 4.56
N PRO A 189 13.94 -7.49 3.83
CA PRO A 189 14.22 -8.86 4.25
C PRO A 189 15.72 -9.21 4.32
N GLN A 190 16.61 -8.34 3.81
CA GLN A 190 18.09 -8.44 3.95
C GLN A 190 18.62 -7.48 5.02
N GLY A 191 17.76 -6.90 5.89
CA GLY A 191 18.15 -5.89 6.85
C GLY A 191 18.38 -4.51 6.22
N GLU A 192 18.03 -4.33 4.94
CA GLU A 192 18.13 -3.06 4.23
C GLU A 192 17.15 -2.03 4.82
N ARG A 193 17.53 -0.77 4.80
CA ARG A 193 16.58 0.32 5.05
C ARG A 193 15.56 0.39 3.92
N TRP A 194 14.38 0.90 4.24
CA TRP A 194 13.26 1.02 3.33
C TRP A 194 12.57 2.37 3.46
N VAL A 195 12.14 2.92 2.33
CA VAL A 195 11.25 4.08 2.29
C VAL A 195 10.22 3.92 1.18
N PRO A 196 8.92 3.95 1.52
CA PRO A 196 7.85 3.95 0.53
C PRO A 196 7.53 5.37 0.08
N MET A 197 7.13 5.49 -1.17
CA MET A 197 6.57 6.71 -1.75
C MET A 197 5.36 6.35 -2.60
N HIS A 198 4.27 7.07 -2.47
CA HIS A 198 3.05 6.74 -3.20
C HIS A 198 2.42 7.96 -3.86
N GLY A 199 1.73 7.71 -4.95
CA GLY A 199 0.87 8.66 -5.64
C GLY A 199 -0.42 8.01 -6.11
N LEU A 200 -1.54 8.68 -5.90
CA LEU A 200 -2.85 8.30 -6.44
C LEU A 200 -3.11 9.09 -7.72
N LEU A 201 -3.46 8.38 -8.77
CA LEU A 201 -3.65 8.91 -10.12
C LEU A 201 -4.92 8.32 -10.75
N PRO A 202 -5.59 9.04 -11.66
CA PRO A 202 -6.62 8.42 -12.47
C PRO A 202 -6.04 7.32 -13.35
N PHE A 203 -6.85 6.30 -13.68
CA PHE A 203 -6.43 5.17 -14.52
C PHE A 203 -5.81 5.59 -15.85
N SER A 204 -6.23 6.70 -16.43
CA SER A 204 -5.70 7.24 -17.70
C SER A 204 -4.22 7.65 -17.65
N LYS A 205 -3.66 7.83 -16.46
CA LYS A 205 -2.25 8.25 -16.27
C LYS A 205 -1.32 7.13 -15.82
N MET A 206 -1.84 5.92 -15.59
CA MET A 206 -1.07 4.79 -15.05
C MET A 206 0.15 4.44 -15.90
N GLN A 207 -0.01 4.28 -17.20
CA GLN A 207 1.08 3.91 -18.09
C GLN A 207 2.17 4.99 -18.11
N LYS A 208 1.76 6.26 -18.26
CA LYS A 208 2.71 7.38 -18.27
C LYS A 208 3.48 7.51 -16.96
N MET A 209 2.85 7.19 -15.82
CA MET A 209 3.53 7.14 -14.52
C MET A 209 4.62 6.05 -14.54
N HIS A 210 4.25 4.85 -14.97
CA HIS A 210 5.18 3.73 -15.01
C HIS A 210 6.38 4.03 -15.93
N ASP A 211 6.12 4.51 -17.14
CA ASP A 211 7.18 4.84 -18.11
C ASP A 211 8.17 5.85 -17.51
N ARG A 212 7.69 6.91 -16.87
CA ARG A 212 8.55 7.94 -16.23
C ARG A 212 9.37 7.40 -15.06
N ILE A 213 8.84 6.47 -14.28
CA ILE A 213 9.57 5.82 -13.19
C ILE A 213 10.63 4.86 -13.74
N GLU A 214 10.31 4.08 -14.77
CA GLU A 214 11.29 3.19 -15.41
C GLU A 214 12.40 3.98 -16.11
N GLU A 215 12.10 5.12 -16.74
CA GLU A 215 13.09 6.05 -17.30
C GLU A 215 14.06 6.54 -16.21
N LEU A 216 13.55 6.94 -15.04
CA LEU A 216 14.36 7.35 -13.90
C LEU A 216 15.28 6.22 -13.42
N TYR A 217 14.76 5.00 -13.32
CA TYR A 217 15.56 3.85 -12.90
C TYR A 217 16.63 3.48 -13.94
N ALA A 218 16.33 3.62 -15.22
CA ALA A 218 17.30 3.41 -16.28
C ALA A 218 18.42 4.46 -16.24
N GLU A 219 18.07 5.74 -16.03
CA GLU A 219 19.03 6.85 -15.84
C GLU A 219 19.99 6.63 -14.66
N LYS A 220 19.45 6.10 -13.55
CA LYS A 220 20.19 5.96 -12.27
C LYS A 220 20.74 4.56 -12.03
N LYS A 221 20.64 3.67 -13.01
CA LYS A 221 20.97 2.25 -12.85
C LYS A 221 22.35 1.99 -12.26
N GLU A 222 23.38 2.61 -12.84
CA GLU A 222 24.77 2.41 -12.41
C GLU A 222 24.99 2.88 -10.96
N ALA A 223 24.48 4.06 -10.60
CA ALA A 223 24.57 4.58 -9.25
C ALA A 223 23.77 3.73 -8.24
N MET A 224 22.61 3.20 -8.65
CA MET A 224 21.82 2.31 -7.81
C MET A 224 22.54 0.98 -7.56
N GLU A 225 23.19 0.41 -8.57
CA GLU A 225 24.00 -0.80 -8.44
C GLU A 225 25.22 -0.56 -7.55
N GLU A 226 25.98 0.52 -7.79
CA GLU A 226 27.17 0.89 -7.02
C GLU A 226 26.88 1.07 -5.53
N HIS A 227 25.75 1.73 -5.20
CA HIS A 227 25.41 2.06 -3.82
C HIS A 227 24.41 1.09 -3.18
N SER A 228 24.18 -0.09 -3.78
CA SER A 228 23.28 -1.12 -3.27
C SER A 228 21.87 -0.59 -2.98
N VAL A 229 21.33 0.21 -3.91
CA VAL A 229 19.96 0.71 -3.91
C VAL A 229 19.10 -0.14 -4.85
N GLU A 230 17.97 -0.61 -4.35
CA GLU A 230 16.99 -1.37 -5.10
C GLU A 230 15.63 -0.67 -5.04
N ALA A 231 14.82 -0.86 -6.07
CA ALA A 231 13.46 -0.34 -6.11
C ALA A 231 12.48 -1.48 -6.41
N GLY A 232 11.33 -1.46 -5.78
CA GLY A 232 10.18 -2.30 -6.12
C GLY A 232 8.92 -1.48 -6.12
N THR A 233 7.85 -1.98 -6.75
CA THR A 233 6.60 -1.23 -6.87
C THR A 233 5.40 -2.07 -6.53
N MET A 234 4.54 -1.52 -5.67
CA MET A 234 3.21 -2.04 -5.39
C MET A 234 2.14 -1.18 -6.07
N PHE A 235 1.10 -1.83 -6.52
CA PHE A 235 -0.02 -1.22 -7.22
C PHE A 235 -1.32 -1.55 -6.50
N VAL A 236 -2.20 -0.56 -6.33
CA VAL A 236 -3.52 -0.80 -5.73
C VAL A 236 -4.56 0.02 -6.51
N THR A 237 -5.70 -0.54 -6.80
CA THR A 237 -6.81 0.27 -7.31
C THR A 237 -7.55 0.94 -6.16
N TYR A 238 -7.88 2.20 -6.32
CA TYR A 238 -8.67 2.95 -5.36
C TYR A 238 -10.03 3.28 -5.98
N SER A 239 -11.08 2.67 -5.45
CA SER A 239 -12.42 2.74 -6.01
C SER A 239 -12.43 2.36 -7.51
N THR A 240 -13.27 2.99 -8.33
CA THR A 240 -13.48 2.68 -9.74
C THR A 240 -12.70 3.56 -10.71
N HIS A 241 -11.88 4.49 -10.19
CA HIS A 241 -11.34 5.60 -11.00
C HIS A 241 -9.86 5.92 -10.76
N ALA A 242 -9.27 5.45 -9.67
CA ALA A 242 -7.90 5.80 -9.31
C ALA A 242 -7.02 4.58 -9.06
N PHE A 243 -5.73 4.80 -9.21
CA PHE A 243 -4.67 3.82 -9.08
C PHE A 243 -3.58 4.37 -8.16
N LEU A 244 -3.26 3.63 -7.14
CA LEU A 244 -2.09 3.89 -6.30
C LEU A 244 -0.88 3.28 -6.98
N TYR A 245 0.14 4.07 -7.15
CA TYR A 245 1.48 3.65 -7.57
C TYR A 245 2.42 3.90 -6.40
N GLU A 246 2.91 2.84 -5.76
CA GLU A 246 3.80 2.93 -4.60
C GLU A 246 5.20 2.43 -4.95
N VAL A 247 6.14 3.34 -5.02
CA VAL A 247 7.57 3.04 -5.13
C VAL A 247 8.10 2.70 -3.75
N ALA A 248 8.76 1.57 -3.61
CA ALA A 248 9.50 1.15 -2.42
C ALA A 248 11.00 1.15 -2.74
N LEU A 249 11.74 2.05 -2.13
CA LEU A 249 13.20 2.11 -2.27
C LEU A 249 13.84 1.39 -1.09
N TYR A 250 14.80 0.50 -1.39
CA TYR A 250 15.59 -0.25 -0.43
C TYR A 250 17.06 0.05 -0.63
N TRP A 251 17.84 0.11 0.45
CA TRP A 251 19.28 0.25 0.37
C TRP A 251 19.99 -0.37 1.57
N LYS A 252 21.13 -0.98 1.34
CA LYS A 252 21.96 -1.51 2.42
C LYS A 252 22.63 -0.36 3.17
N ASP A 253 22.36 -0.29 4.48
CA ASP A 253 22.87 0.77 5.35
C ASP A 253 22.80 0.32 6.82
N ASP A 254 23.49 1.00 7.73
CA ASP A 254 23.42 0.72 9.15
C ASP A 254 22.01 0.96 9.71
N ARG A 255 21.66 0.28 10.79
CA ARG A 255 20.35 0.43 11.43
C ARG A 255 20.26 1.76 12.13
N SER A 256 19.25 2.56 11.81
CA SER A 256 18.97 3.81 12.52
C SER A 256 18.41 3.54 13.93
N ILE A 257 18.40 4.59 14.77
CA ILE A 257 17.76 4.53 16.10
C ILE A 257 16.28 4.11 16.01
N TYR A 258 15.58 4.54 14.96
CA TYR A 258 14.19 4.16 14.70
C TYR A 258 14.02 2.63 14.64
N HIS A 259 14.85 1.95 13.83
CA HIS A 259 14.79 0.49 13.71
C HIS A 259 15.09 -0.21 15.04
N LYS A 260 16.10 0.26 15.78
CA LYS A 260 16.51 -0.29 17.08
C LYS A 260 15.47 -0.06 18.20
N THR A 261 14.62 0.96 18.05
CA THR A 261 13.60 1.28 19.06
C THR A 261 12.29 0.54 18.82
N TYR A 262 11.90 0.33 17.56
CA TYR A 262 10.56 -0.21 17.22
C TYR A 262 10.54 -1.69 16.88
N LEU A 263 11.70 -2.30 16.57
CA LEU A 263 11.77 -3.72 16.26
C LEU A 263 12.30 -4.50 17.47
N ASP A 264 11.72 -5.68 17.69
CA ASP A 264 12.18 -6.60 18.71
C ASP A 264 13.63 -7.05 18.42
N GLN A 265 14.46 -7.13 19.47
CA GLN A 265 15.87 -7.51 19.33
C GLN A 265 16.01 -8.90 18.72
N ASP A 266 15.20 -9.86 19.15
CA ASP A 266 15.19 -11.22 18.61
C ASP A 266 14.95 -11.25 17.10
N TYR A 267 14.09 -10.35 16.59
CA TYR A 267 13.88 -10.21 15.15
C TYR A 267 15.08 -9.56 14.46
N LEU A 268 15.63 -8.51 15.05
CA LEU A 268 16.81 -7.83 14.52
C LEU A 268 18.00 -8.77 14.40
N ASP A 269 18.16 -9.70 15.32
CA ASP A 269 19.26 -10.69 15.34
C ASP A 269 19.12 -11.75 14.22
N THR A 270 17.92 -11.90 13.65
CA THR A 270 17.70 -12.76 12.47
C THR A 270 18.09 -12.12 11.14
N LEU A 271 18.33 -10.81 11.12
CA LEU A 271 18.61 -10.05 9.91
C LEU A 271 20.09 -9.70 9.79
N PRO A 272 20.66 -9.71 8.57
CA PRO A 272 21.99 -9.15 8.33
C PRO A 272 22.11 -7.70 8.80
N THR A 273 23.32 -7.33 9.21
CA THR A 273 23.69 -5.95 9.49
C THR A 273 24.53 -5.41 8.34
N HIS A 274 24.45 -4.12 8.09
CA HIS A 274 25.23 -3.43 7.06
C HIS A 274 26.01 -2.27 7.67
N ASP A 275 27.13 -1.94 7.05
CA ASP A 275 27.90 -0.74 7.37
C ASP A 275 27.16 0.51 6.92
N ALA A 276 27.55 1.67 7.50
CA ALA A 276 26.99 2.95 7.13
C ALA A 276 27.25 3.28 5.66
N ASN A 277 26.20 3.65 4.93
CA ASN A 277 26.23 3.95 3.49
C ASN A 277 25.77 5.40 3.21
N PRO A 278 26.61 6.42 3.48
CA PRO A 278 26.24 7.83 3.24
C PRO A 278 25.92 8.13 1.78
N ALA A 279 26.63 7.51 0.83
CA ALA A 279 26.39 7.70 -0.61
C ALA A 279 25.03 7.13 -1.04
N GLY A 280 24.69 5.94 -0.55
CA GLY A 280 23.35 5.37 -0.76
C GLY A 280 22.24 6.25 -0.18
N ARG A 281 22.43 6.85 1.02
CA ARG A 281 21.46 7.81 1.57
C ARG A 281 21.29 9.04 0.69
N ALA A 282 22.39 9.59 0.16
CA ALA A 282 22.33 10.74 -0.74
C ALA A 282 21.56 10.41 -2.03
N LEU A 283 21.83 9.25 -2.62
CA LEU A 283 21.11 8.76 -3.79
C LEU A 283 19.61 8.54 -3.50
N ILE A 284 19.26 7.99 -2.32
CA ILE A 284 17.85 7.85 -1.90
C ILE A 284 17.16 9.22 -1.79
N VAL A 285 17.82 10.24 -1.27
CA VAL A 285 17.26 11.60 -1.21
C VAL A 285 17.00 12.14 -2.62
N GLU A 286 17.96 11.96 -3.53
CA GLU A 286 17.81 12.35 -4.94
C GLU A 286 16.65 11.61 -5.61
N LEU A 287 16.61 10.27 -5.52
CA LEU A 287 15.52 9.46 -6.09
C LEU A 287 14.14 9.86 -5.55
N LYS A 288 14.04 10.10 -4.23
CA LYS A 288 12.80 10.60 -3.62
C LYS A 288 12.35 11.92 -4.23
N THR A 289 13.26 12.86 -4.42
CA THR A 289 12.96 14.17 -5.01
C THR A 289 12.46 14.00 -6.44
N ARG A 290 13.17 13.21 -7.25
CA ARG A 290 12.80 12.94 -8.65
C ARG A 290 11.44 12.22 -8.76
N VAL A 291 11.17 11.24 -7.90
CA VAL A 291 9.87 10.56 -7.84
C VAL A 291 8.75 11.53 -7.46
N GLN A 292 8.97 12.44 -6.50
CA GLN A 292 8.01 13.49 -6.14
C GLN A 292 7.72 14.44 -7.32
N GLU A 293 8.73 14.82 -8.08
CA GLU A 293 8.58 15.65 -9.29
C GLU A 293 7.76 14.92 -10.35
N ILE A 294 8.00 13.63 -10.57
CA ILE A 294 7.20 12.81 -11.49
C ILE A 294 5.75 12.75 -11.03
N TYR A 295 5.48 12.45 -9.75
CA TYR A 295 4.13 12.46 -9.18
C TYR A 295 3.44 13.82 -9.40
N SER A 296 4.09 14.90 -9.03
CA SER A 296 3.55 16.25 -9.14
C SER A 296 3.27 16.63 -10.59
N SER A 297 4.17 16.31 -11.53
CA SER A 297 4.02 16.60 -12.96
C SER A 297 2.82 15.89 -13.61
N LEU A 298 2.40 14.78 -13.04
CA LEU A 298 1.24 14.00 -13.48
C LEU A 298 -0.04 14.32 -12.68
N GLY A 299 0.03 15.21 -11.68
CA GLY A 299 -1.08 15.61 -10.84
C GLY A 299 -1.50 14.52 -9.86
N ALA A 300 -0.54 13.72 -9.39
CA ALA A 300 -0.79 12.74 -8.34
C ALA A 300 -1.16 13.44 -7.01
N VAL A 301 -2.02 12.77 -6.24
CA VAL A 301 -2.35 13.17 -4.87
C VAL A 301 -1.84 12.12 -3.90
N HIS A 302 -1.66 12.52 -2.64
CA HIS A 302 -1.06 11.67 -1.60
C HIS A 302 -1.98 11.60 -0.40
N PHE A 303 -2.12 10.41 0.21
CA PHE A 303 -2.95 10.26 1.42
C PHE A 303 -2.13 10.28 2.72
N GLN A 304 -0.83 10.00 2.68
CA GLN A 304 0.10 10.09 3.82
C GLN A 304 1.07 11.25 3.59
N VAL A 305 0.54 12.47 3.54
CA VAL A 305 1.31 13.65 3.13
C VAL A 305 2.44 13.97 4.12
N GLY A 306 2.11 14.11 5.38
CA GLY A 306 3.08 14.44 6.44
C GLY A 306 3.93 15.66 6.11
N LYS A 307 5.24 15.50 6.20
CA LYS A 307 6.29 16.44 5.77
C LYS A 307 7.04 15.94 4.54
N SER A 308 6.60 14.81 3.98
CA SER A 308 7.33 14.13 2.90
C SER A 308 6.99 14.63 1.51
N TYR A 309 5.81 15.21 1.32
CA TYR A 309 5.35 15.69 0.02
C TYR A 309 5.12 17.19 0.06
N PRO A 310 5.44 17.91 -1.04
CA PRO A 310 5.29 19.38 -1.11
C PRO A 310 3.82 19.77 -1.29
N TYR A 311 3.02 19.64 -0.24
CA TYR A 311 1.56 19.78 -0.26
C TYR A 311 1.07 21.14 -0.78
N GLN A 312 1.82 22.23 -0.53
CA GLN A 312 1.46 23.57 -0.97
C GLN A 312 1.75 23.82 -2.46
N ASN A 313 2.65 23.03 -3.07
CA ASN A 313 3.06 23.24 -4.46
C ASN A 313 1.87 23.01 -5.43
N GLY A 314 1.64 23.98 -6.31
CA GLY A 314 0.58 23.89 -7.31
C GLY A 314 -0.83 24.10 -6.80
N ARG A 315 -1.02 24.49 -5.52
CA ARG A 315 -2.35 24.86 -5.00
C ARG A 315 -2.78 26.23 -5.49
N GLN A 316 -4.09 26.36 -5.68
CA GLN A 316 -4.70 27.67 -5.89
C GLN A 316 -4.53 28.53 -4.64
N ALA A 317 -4.23 29.82 -4.83
CA ALA A 317 -3.90 30.74 -3.74
C ALA A 317 -5.00 30.83 -2.68
N GLU A 318 -6.26 30.84 -3.11
CA GLU A 318 -7.43 30.93 -2.23
C GLU A 318 -7.56 29.67 -1.34
N ALA A 319 -7.32 28.49 -1.91
CA ALA A 319 -7.36 27.24 -1.16
C ALA A 319 -6.20 27.14 -0.16
N ALA A 320 -5.01 27.57 -0.55
CA ALA A 320 -3.85 27.64 0.35
C ALA A 320 -4.10 28.62 1.49
N LYS A 321 -4.64 29.82 1.18
CA LYS A 321 -4.99 30.83 2.18
C LYS A 321 -6.05 30.33 3.15
N ALA A 322 -7.12 29.72 2.69
CA ALA A 322 -8.17 29.18 3.54
C ALA A 322 -7.59 28.16 4.55
N LEU A 323 -6.70 27.28 4.11
CA LEU A 323 -6.05 26.33 5.02
C LEU A 323 -5.13 27.00 6.03
N GLN A 324 -4.38 28.03 5.64
CA GLN A 324 -3.56 28.83 6.54
C GLN A 324 -4.40 29.57 7.58
N ASP A 325 -5.55 30.18 7.18
CA ASP A 325 -6.45 30.87 8.07
C ASP A 325 -7.06 29.90 9.11
N ILE A 326 -7.44 28.68 8.69
CA ILE A 326 -7.89 27.61 9.60
C ILE A 326 -6.75 27.23 10.58
N LYS A 327 -5.53 27.01 10.08
CA LYS A 327 -4.37 26.72 10.92
C LYS A 327 -4.17 27.81 11.96
N LYS A 328 -4.13 29.07 11.54
CA LYS A 328 -3.93 30.21 12.44
C LYS A 328 -5.05 30.35 13.49
N SER A 329 -6.29 30.02 13.12
CA SER A 329 -7.43 30.05 14.04
C SER A 329 -7.35 28.95 15.11
N LEU A 330 -6.92 27.75 14.72
CA LEU A 330 -6.88 26.58 15.62
C LEU A 330 -5.58 26.49 16.43
N ASP A 331 -4.48 26.96 15.86
CA ASP A 331 -3.13 26.87 16.42
C ASP A 331 -2.33 28.15 16.18
N PRO A 332 -2.71 29.27 16.82
CA PRO A 332 -2.09 30.57 16.57
C PRO A 332 -0.59 30.63 16.89
N ASN A 333 -0.11 29.75 17.74
CA ASN A 333 1.31 29.67 18.16
C ASN A 333 2.11 28.62 17.36
N ASN A 334 1.50 27.97 16.35
CA ASN A 334 2.12 26.93 15.53
C ASN A 334 2.82 25.81 16.33
N ILE A 335 2.12 25.28 17.36
CA ILE A 335 2.61 24.20 18.23
C ILE A 335 2.33 22.83 17.61
N MET A 336 1.20 22.69 16.88
CA MET A 336 0.71 21.42 16.36
C MET A 336 1.45 21.03 15.09
N ASN A 337 2.37 20.08 15.21
CA ASN A 337 3.16 19.50 14.14
C ASN A 337 3.67 20.53 13.10
N PRO A 338 4.50 21.52 13.52
CA PRO A 338 4.97 22.58 12.64
C PRO A 338 5.64 22.03 11.37
N GLY A 339 5.32 22.61 10.22
CA GLY A 339 5.81 22.21 8.91
C GLY A 339 5.07 21.04 8.25
N ALA A 340 4.14 20.38 8.95
CA ALA A 340 3.25 19.42 8.29
C ALA A 340 2.32 20.17 7.32
N LEU A 341 2.10 19.60 6.13
CA LEU A 341 1.38 20.24 5.02
C LEU A 341 1.98 21.59 4.56
N GLY A 342 3.21 21.92 4.94
CA GLY A 342 3.83 23.22 4.68
C GLY A 342 3.20 24.38 5.50
N LEU A 343 2.66 24.07 6.68
CA LEU A 343 2.03 25.01 7.61
C LEU A 343 2.87 25.19 8.87
#